data_c39d755ca443b554c97f73af10bf7626
#
_entry.id   c39d755ca443b554c97f73af10bf7626
#
_cell.length_a   1.000
_cell.length_b   1.000
_cell.length_c   1.000
_cell.angle_alpha   90.00
_cell.angle_beta   90.00
_cell.angle_gamma   90.00
#
_symmetry.space_group_name_H-M   'P 1'
#
loop_
_entity.id
_entity.type
_entity.pdbx_description
1 polymer ?
#
loop_
_entity_poly.entity_id
_entity_poly.type
_entity_poly.pdbx_seq_one_letter_code
_entity_poly.pdbx_strand_id
1 'polypeptide(L)'
;MNRAHTYITKIFIGIFIILMLVRTVSGQISPGKLTKAHAALEGIKNCTSCHEIGAQISEQKCLDCHKTLKSRIAQNKGYHVSSAIKGKQCISCHSEHHGVNFEMVRFEKSTFNHNLTGYELKGSHKINDCTKCHKPDNIADIKQKMVKSTYLGLNTSCVTCHDDYHQKTLDNGCIKCHNFEKFKPASAFNHNKTNFALTGGHAKVDCNQCHKIEMRNGKKFQQFADVPFKNCNSCHKDPHQGEFGTDCKSCHSTESFAKMKSTSAFNHSLTGFELEGKHKSLDCKQCHDNRAGTKGDYKEFEKSKPINCLTCHKDVHNGKLSTDCKSCHT
;
A
#
# COMPACT_ATOMS: atom_id res chain seq x y z
N MET A 1 -79.55 -62.97 -25.82
CA MET A 1 -78.19 -62.57 -26.25
C MET A 1 -77.73 -61.17 -25.77
N ASN A 2 -78.52 -60.35 -25.10
CA ASN A 2 -78.15 -58.94 -24.81
C ASN A 2 -77.53 -58.65 -23.44
N ARG A 3 -77.56 -59.53 -22.44
CA ARG A 3 -77.02 -59.24 -21.13
C ARG A 3 -75.48 -59.42 -21.01
N ALA A 4 -74.89 -60.40 -21.72
CA ALA A 4 -73.47 -60.67 -21.71
C ALA A 4 -72.66 -59.54 -22.39
N HIS A 5 -73.18 -59.00 -23.50
CA HIS A 5 -72.54 -57.93 -24.22
C HIS A 5 -72.44 -56.62 -23.35
N THR A 6 -73.50 -56.34 -22.59
CA THR A 6 -73.55 -55.17 -21.71
C THR A 6 -72.56 -55.28 -20.54
N TYR A 7 -72.31 -56.45 -19.99
CA TYR A 7 -71.32 -56.70 -18.94
C TYR A 7 -69.92 -56.60 -19.46
N ILE A 8 -69.64 -57.17 -20.64
CA ILE A 8 -68.29 -57.06 -21.28
C ILE A 8 -67.95 -55.60 -21.58
N THR A 9 -68.91 -54.84 -22.13
CA THR A 9 -68.67 -53.39 -22.40
C THR A 9 -68.41 -52.57 -21.13
N LYS A 10 -69.12 -52.85 -20.04
CA LYS A 10 -68.88 -52.20 -18.75
C LYS A 10 -67.51 -52.55 -18.15
N ILE A 11 -67.05 -53.77 -18.29
CA ILE A 11 -65.71 -54.20 -17.85
C ILE A 11 -64.61 -53.50 -18.67
N PHE A 12 -64.77 -53.43 -19.99
CA PHE A 12 -63.82 -52.74 -20.85
C PHE A 12 -63.79 -51.25 -20.57
N ILE A 13 -64.91 -50.55 -20.30
CA ILE A 13 -64.99 -49.18 -19.91
C ILE A 13 -64.32 -48.97 -18.53
N GLY A 14 -64.57 -49.87 -17.58
CA GLY A 14 -63.92 -49.81 -16.26
C GLY A 14 -62.44 -50.01 -16.35
N ILE A 15 -61.93 -50.95 -17.13
CA ILE A 15 -60.49 -51.15 -17.34
C ILE A 15 -59.88 -49.96 -18.07
N PHE A 16 -60.57 -49.38 -19.06
CA PHE A 16 -60.12 -48.21 -19.79
C PHE A 16 -60.02 -46.93 -18.86
N ILE A 17 -61.02 -46.77 -17.99
CA ILE A 17 -60.98 -45.67 -16.97
C ILE A 17 -59.90 -45.90 -15.99
N ILE A 18 -59.59 -47.09 -15.50
CA ILE A 18 -58.53 -47.44 -14.61
C ILE A 18 -57.17 -47.20 -15.30
N LEU A 19 -57.00 -47.60 -16.58
CA LEU A 19 -55.85 -47.37 -17.40
C LEU A 19 -55.59 -45.84 -17.65
N MET A 20 -56.65 -45.06 -17.84
CA MET A 20 -56.57 -43.62 -17.97
C MET A 20 -56.21 -42.92 -16.64
N LEU A 21 -56.74 -43.42 -15.52
CA LEU A 21 -56.41 -42.90 -14.19
C LEU A 21 -54.97 -43.23 -13.78
N VAL A 22 -54.44 -44.38 -14.19
CA VAL A 22 -53.05 -44.76 -13.93
C VAL A 22 -52.05 -43.88 -14.71
N ARG A 23 -52.47 -43.33 -15.86
CA ARG A 23 -51.59 -42.41 -16.61
C ARG A 23 -51.46 -40.98 -16.03
N THR A 24 -52.33 -40.62 -15.10
CA THR A 24 -52.37 -39.30 -14.52
C THR A 24 -51.60 -39.15 -13.20
N VAL A 25 -51.07 -40.23 -12.65
CA VAL A 25 -50.21 -40.22 -11.46
C VAL A 25 -48.76 -40.41 -11.89
N SER A 26 -48.30 -39.62 -12.87
CA SER A 26 -46.89 -39.26 -12.94
C SER A 26 -46.69 -38.21 -11.88
N GLY A 27 -46.58 -38.63 -10.63
CA GLY A 27 -46.16 -37.75 -9.56
C GLY A 27 -44.86 -37.11 -10.00
N GLN A 28 -44.88 -35.82 -10.28
CA GLN A 28 -43.66 -35.08 -10.49
C GLN A 28 -42.87 -35.11 -9.17
N ILE A 29 -41.96 -36.08 -9.05
CA ILE A 29 -41.10 -36.26 -7.88
C ILE A 29 -40.13 -35.07 -7.78
N SER A 30 -39.91 -34.38 -8.91
CA SER A 30 -39.10 -33.18 -8.95
C SER A 30 -39.83 -32.05 -9.68
N PRO A 31 -39.85 -30.82 -9.12
CA PRO A 31 -40.53 -29.67 -9.74
C PRO A 31 -39.81 -29.12 -10.98
N GLY A 32 -38.57 -29.59 -11.27
CA GLY A 32 -37.79 -29.16 -12.42
C GLY A 32 -36.32 -29.60 -12.32
N LYS A 33 -35.53 -29.26 -13.33
CA LYS A 33 -34.10 -29.54 -13.35
C LYS A 33 -33.34 -28.61 -12.40
N LEU A 34 -32.24 -29.12 -11.85
CA LEU A 34 -31.31 -28.34 -11.06
C LEU A 34 -30.61 -27.29 -11.91
N THR A 35 -30.09 -26.28 -11.27
CA THR A 35 -29.22 -25.27 -11.92
C THR A 35 -27.92 -25.90 -12.41
N LYS A 36 -27.22 -25.22 -13.32
CA LYS A 36 -25.95 -25.70 -13.85
C LYS A 36 -24.92 -25.98 -12.76
N ALA A 37 -24.95 -25.23 -11.66
CA ALA A 37 -24.01 -25.38 -10.54
C ALA A 37 -24.18 -26.74 -9.83
N HIS A 38 -25.39 -27.26 -9.77
CA HIS A 38 -25.76 -28.53 -9.12
C HIS A 38 -26.17 -29.63 -10.11
N ALA A 39 -25.99 -29.44 -11.42
CA ALA A 39 -26.42 -30.40 -12.45
C ALA A 39 -25.86 -31.81 -12.25
N ALA A 40 -24.69 -31.96 -11.62
CA ALA A 40 -24.10 -33.27 -11.30
C ALA A 40 -24.88 -34.02 -10.21
N LEU A 41 -25.76 -33.36 -9.48
CA LEU A 41 -26.62 -33.94 -8.44
C LEU A 41 -28.00 -34.27 -8.96
N GLU A 42 -28.25 -34.14 -10.28
CA GLU A 42 -29.53 -34.50 -10.89
C GLU A 42 -29.83 -35.99 -10.69
N GLY A 43 -31.11 -36.31 -10.40
CA GLY A 43 -31.58 -37.68 -10.29
C GLY A 43 -32.02 -38.07 -8.87
N ILE A 44 -32.97 -39.02 -8.83
CA ILE A 44 -33.70 -39.42 -7.62
C ILE A 44 -32.79 -39.90 -6.48
N LYS A 45 -31.63 -40.49 -6.81
CA LYS A 45 -30.67 -41.00 -5.82
C LYS A 45 -30.00 -39.89 -5.03
N ASN A 46 -30.00 -38.67 -5.56
CA ASN A 46 -29.31 -37.52 -4.97
C ASN A 46 -30.26 -36.53 -4.29
N CYS A 47 -31.59 -36.79 -4.29
CA CYS A 47 -32.56 -35.91 -3.64
C CYS A 47 -32.24 -35.65 -2.18
N THR A 48 -31.78 -36.68 -1.45
CA THR A 48 -31.41 -36.59 -0.04
C THR A 48 -30.11 -35.84 0.22
N SER A 49 -29.36 -35.48 -0.81
CA SER A 49 -28.20 -34.58 -0.66
C SER A 49 -28.64 -33.18 -0.24
N CYS A 50 -29.83 -32.77 -0.60
CA CYS A 50 -30.42 -31.46 -0.25
C CYS A 50 -31.65 -31.60 0.65
N HIS A 51 -32.52 -32.61 0.37
CA HIS A 51 -33.79 -32.82 1.09
C HIS A 51 -33.62 -33.78 2.27
N GLU A 52 -34.38 -33.53 3.33
CA GLU A 52 -34.64 -34.50 4.39
C GLU A 52 -36.03 -35.11 4.18
N ILE A 53 -36.15 -36.43 4.39
CA ILE A 53 -37.43 -37.13 4.17
C ILE A 53 -38.45 -36.63 5.18
N GLY A 54 -39.55 -36.04 4.68
CA GLY A 54 -40.63 -35.54 5.53
C GLY A 54 -40.37 -34.22 6.24
N ALA A 55 -39.26 -33.54 5.92
CA ALA A 55 -38.88 -32.27 6.53
C ALA A 55 -38.57 -31.18 5.50
N GLN A 56 -38.41 -29.94 5.99
CA GLN A 56 -37.92 -28.81 5.18
C GLN A 56 -36.44 -28.99 4.83
N ILE A 57 -35.95 -28.22 3.84
CA ILE A 57 -34.56 -28.22 3.44
C ILE A 57 -33.71 -27.69 4.59
N SER A 58 -32.72 -28.46 5.02
CA SER A 58 -31.80 -28.10 6.07
C SER A 58 -30.63 -27.27 5.50
N GLU A 59 -30.36 -26.10 6.10
CA GLU A 59 -29.20 -25.28 5.75
C GLU A 59 -27.87 -26.02 5.96
N GLN A 60 -27.84 -26.95 6.94
CA GLN A 60 -26.70 -27.78 7.22
C GLN A 60 -26.24 -28.58 6.01
N LYS A 61 -27.19 -29.14 5.23
CA LYS A 61 -26.88 -29.89 4.01
C LYS A 61 -26.22 -29.02 2.94
N CYS A 62 -26.64 -27.75 2.82
CA CYS A 62 -25.98 -26.80 1.94
C CYS A 62 -24.54 -26.56 2.41
N LEU A 63 -24.36 -26.30 3.70
CA LEU A 63 -23.07 -25.96 4.29
C LEU A 63 -22.09 -27.15 4.39
N ASP A 64 -22.59 -28.39 4.33
CA ASP A 64 -21.70 -29.56 4.32
C ASP A 64 -20.94 -29.70 2.99
N CYS A 65 -21.49 -29.17 1.89
CA CYS A 65 -20.78 -29.04 0.63
C CYS A 65 -20.09 -27.67 0.50
N HIS A 66 -20.75 -26.59 0.89
CA HIS A 66 -20.22 -25.23 0.82
C HIS A 66 -19.32 -24.88 2.02
N LYS A 67 -18.26 -25.69 2.25
CA LYS A 67 -17.37 -25.61 3.43
C LYS A 67 -16.69 -24.26 3.59
N THR A 68 -16.28 -23.62 2.49
CA THR A 68 -15.68 -22.28 2.52
C THR A 68 -16.65 -21.24 3.06
N LEU A 69 -17.91 -21.31 2.61
CA LEU A 69 -18.97 -20.43 3.12
C LEU A 69 -19.27 -20.72 4.59
N LYS A 70 -19.39 -22.00 4.97
CA LYS A 70 -19.57 -22.43 6.38
C LYS A 70 -18.49 -21.83 7.29
N SER A 71 -17.22 -21.95 6.88
CA SER A 71 -16.10 -21.37 7.63
C SER A 71 -16.18 -19.85 7.75
N ARG A 72 -16.56 -19.15 6.69
CA ARG A 72 -16.72 -17.68 6.72
C ARG A 72 -17.87 -17.24 7.64
N ILE A 73 -18.99 -17.95 7.62
CA ILE A 73 -20.13 -17.70 8.52
C ILE A 73 -19.70 -17.91 9.97
N ALA A 74 -19.01 -19.02 10.28
CA ALA A 74 -18.50 -19.30 11.62
C ALA A 74 -17.49 -18.24 12.12
N GLN A 75 -16.73 -17.62 11.20
CA GLN A 75 -15.81 -16.52 11.49
C GLN A 75 -16.48 -15.15 11.49
N ASN A 76 -17.78 -15.06 11.34
CA ASN A 76 -18.54 -13.81 11.21
C ASN A 76 -18.01 -12.89 10.09
N LYS A 77 -17.71 -13.47 8.90
CA LYS A 77 -17.11 -12.77 7.75
C LYS A 77 -18.00 -12.79 6.51
N GLY A 78 -18.14 -11.64 5.89
CA GLY A 78 -18.75 -11.46 4.58
C GLY A 78 -20.25 -11.22 4.60
N TYR A 79 -20.85 -11.12 3.41
CA TYR A 79 -22.23 -10.70 3.21
C TYR A 79 -23.26 -11.60 3.95
N HIS A 80 -23.03 -12.92 4.01
CA HIS A 80 -23.97 -13.90 4.58
C HIS A 80 -24.16 -13.78 6.10
N VAL A 81 -23.29 -13.01 6.79
CA VAL A 81 -23.44 -12.72 8.23
C VAL A 81 -23.90 -11.29 8.50
N SER A 82 -24.15 -10.52 7.44
CA SER A 82 -24.62 -9.14 7.55
C SER A 82 -26.03 -9.06 8.12
N SER A 83 -26.40 -7.90 8.63
CA SER A 83 -27.76 -7.62 9.14
C SER A 83 -28.84 -7.82 8.08
N ALA A 84 -28.51 -7.69 6.81
CA ALA A 84 -29.43 -7.90 5.70
C ALA A 84 -29.80 -9.38 5.48
N ILE A 85 -28.95 -10.32 5.92
CA ILE A 85 -29.07 -11.77 5.65
C ILE A 85 -29.29 -12.58 6.90
N LYS A 86 -28.77 -12.12 8.05
CA LYS A 86 -28.85 -12.84 9.32
C LYS A 86 -30.28 -13.28 9.64
N GLY A 87 -30.47 -14.58 9.89
CA GLY A 87 -31.77 -15.19 10.18
C GLY A 87 -32.64 -15.55 8.96
N LYS A 88 -32.17 -15.31 7.73
CA LYS A 88 -32.82 -15.77 6.52
C LYS A 88 -32.33 -17.16 6.15
N GLN A 89 -33.25 -18.02 5.70
CA GLN A 89 -32.89 -19.33 5.19
C GLN A 89 -32.21 -19.23 3.81
N CYS A 90 -31.26 -20.12 3.52
CA CYS A 90 -30.52 -20.13 2.24
C CYS A 90 -31.46 -20.18 1.02
N ILE A 91 -32.51 -21.00 1.12
CA ILE A 91 -33.50 -21.18 0.05
C ILE A 91 -34.33 -19.94 -0.26
N SER A 92 -34.39 -18.97 0.65
CA SER A 92 -35.16 -17.74 0.40
C SER A 92 -34.48 -16.85 -0.67
N CYS A 93 -33.20 -17.06 -0.92
CA CYS A 93 -32.44 -16.36 -1.95
C CYS A 93 -31.86 -17.33 -3.01
N HIS A 94 -31.51 -18.56 -2.63
CA HIS A 94 -30.88 -19.57 -3.47
C HIS A 94 -31.81 -20.77 -3.64
N SER A 95 -32.79 -20.62 -4.50
CA SER A 95 -33.75 -21.72 -4.81
C SER A 95 -33.29 -22.53 -6.00
N GLU A 96 -33.52 -23.84 -5.95
CA GLU A 96 -33.21 -24.80 -7.01
C GLU A 96 -34.45 -25.20 -7.80
N HIS A 97 -34.29 -26.10 -8.79
CA HIS A 97 -35.32 -26.63 -9.65
C HIS A 97 -35.92 -25.67 -10.70
N HIS A 98 -35.18 -24.56 -10.98
CA HIS A 98 -35.57 -23.59 -12.00
C HIS A 98 -34.93 -23.84 -13.37
N GLY A 99 -34.18 -24.95 -13.50
CA GLY A 99 -33.50 -25.34 -14.75
C GLY A 99 -32.05 -24.80 -14.87
N VAL A 100 -31.36 -25.39 -15.86
CA VAL A 100 -29.89 -25.21 -16.01
C VAL A 100 -29.43 -23.79 -16.29
N ASN A 101 -30.30 -22.94 -16.83
CA ASN A 101 -29.97 -21.56 -17.17
C ASN A 101 -30.33 -20.55 -16.07
N PHE A 102 -30.88 -21.03 -14.96
CA PHE A 102 -31.23 -20.13 -13.85
C PHE A 102 -29.99 -19.66 -13.11
N GLU A 103 -29.84 -18.34 -12.93
CA GLU A 103 -28.82 -17.77 -12.13
C GLU A 103 -29.22 -17.76 -10.65
N MET A 104 -28.56 -18.60 -9.85
CA MET A 104 -28.84 -18.74 -8.43
C MET A 104 -28.33 -17.51 -7.61
N VAL A 105 -27.23 -16.88 -8.02
CA VAL A 105 -26.67 -15.71 -7.37
C VAL A 105 -27.20 -14.47 -8.10
N ARG A 106 -28.17 -13.83 -7.49
CA ARG A 106 -28.83 -12.64 -8.05
C ARG A 106 -28.81 -11.49 -7.05
N PHE A 107 -28.27 -10.38 -7.46
CA PHE A 107 -28.34 -9.11 -6.73
C PHE A 107 -28.21 -7.97 -7.73
N GLU A 108 -28.80 -6.82 -7.39
CA GLU A 108 -28.70 -5.61 -8.21
C GLU A 108 -27.30 -4.98 -7.97
N LYS A 109 -26.45 -5.06 -8.99
CA LYS A 109 -25.05 -4.60 -8.91
C LYS A 109 -24.92 -3.10 -8.69
N SER A 110 -25.86 -2.33 -9.24
CA SER A 110 -25.85 -0.87 -9.15
C SER A 110 -26.19 -0.35 -7.75
N THR A 111 -26.96 -1.12 -6.99
CA THR A 111 -27.44 -0.76 -5.65
C THR A 111 -26.83 -1.59 -4.53
N PHE A 112 -25.93 -2.52 -4.86
CA PHE A 112 -25.32 -3.41 -3.88
C PHE A 112 -24.48 -2.62 -2.86
N ASN A 113 -24.87 -2.72 -1.59
CA ASN A 113 -24.14 -2.09 -0.50
C ASN A 113 -22.96 -2.94 -0.06
N HIS A 114 -21.76 -2.59 -0.53
CA HIS A 114 -20.54 -3.31 -0.24
C HIS A 114 -20.16 -3.32 1.26
N ASN A 115 -20.63 -2.34 2.05
CA ASN A 115 -20.37 -2.30 3.50
C ASN A 115 -20.92 -3.54 4.23
N LEU A 116 -21.98 -4.15 3.68
CA LEU A 116 -22.54 -5.38 4.21
C LEU A 116 -21.61 -6.61 4.07
N THR A 117 -20.54 -6.49 3.29
CA THR A 117 -19.54 -7.57 3.15
C THR A 117 -18.45 -7.53 4.22
N GLY A 118 -18.41 -6.48 5.04
CA GLY A 118 -17.32 -6.19 5.97
C GLY A 118 -16.11 -5.51 5.32
N TYR A 119 -16.21 -5.12 4.05
CA TYR A 119 -15.18 -4.34 3.34
C TYR A 119 -15.82 -3.08 2.73
N GLU A 120 -15.58 -1.95 3.33
CA GLU A 120 -16.07 -0.67 2.84
C GLU A 120 -15.22 -0.19 1.65
N LEU A 121 -15.87 0.20 0.56
CA LEU A 121 -15.19 0.83 -0.57
C LEU A 121 -14.93 2.31 -0.26
N LYS A 122 -13.64 2.70 -0.20
CA LYS A 122 -13.21 4.06 0.13
C LYS A 122 -12.48 4.72 -1.04
N GLY A 123 -12.63 6.03 -1.15
CA GLY A 123 -11.89 6.85 -2.11
C GLY A 123 -11.97 6.31 -3.54
N SER A 124 -10.83 6.13 -4.18
CA SER A 124 -10.71 5.62 -5.55
C SER A 124 -11.17 4.16 -5.73
N HIS A 125 -11.47 3.43 -4.63
CA HIS A 125 -12.08 2.11 -4.71
C HIS A 125 -13.61 2.15 -4.81
N LYS A 126 -14.24 3.31 -4.73
CA LYS A 126 -15.69 3.49 -4.97
C LYS A 126 -16.00 3.37 -6.46
N ILE A 127 -15.90 2.16 -6.99
CA ILE A 127 -16.15 1.83 -8.39
C ILE A 127 -17.28 0.81 -8.49
N ASN A 128 -18.10 0.92 -9.53
CA ASN A 128 -19.24 0.03 -9.75
C ASN A 128 -18.89 -1.21 -10.59
N ASP A 129 -17.65 -1.36 -11.04
CA ASP A 129 -17.20 -2.50 -11.81
C ASP A 129 -16.65 -3.59 -10.88
N CYS A 130 -17.49 -4.57 -10.58
CA CYS A 130 -17.16 -5.71 -9.72
C CYS A 130 -15.93 -6.48 -10.22
N THR A 131 -15.74 -6.55 -11.55
CA THR A 131 -14.68 -7.33 -12.19
C THR A 131 -13.29 -6.74 -12.01
N LYS A 132 -13.21 -5.46 -11.62
CA LYS A 132 -11.93 -4.82 -11.27
C LYS A 132 -11.25 -5.48 -10.07
N CYS A 133 -12.05 -5.91 -9.09
CA CYS A 133 -11.57 -6.53 -7.85
C CYS A 133 -11.80 -8.04 -7.84
N HIS A 134 -13.00 -8.49 -8.21
CA HIS A 134 -13.39 -9.91 -8.18
C HIS A 134 -12.84 -10.67 -9.39
N LYS A 135 -11.52 -10.80 -9.42
CA LYS A 135 -10.77 -11.58 -10.42
C LYS A 135 -10.25 -12.87 -9.79
N PRO A 136 -10.22 -14.00 -10.55
CA PRO A 136 -9.62 -15.23 -10.05
C PRO A 136 -8.21 -15.06 -9.50
N ASP A 137 -7.40 -14.19 -10.10
CA ASP A 137 -6.02 -13.96 -9.67
C ASP A 137 -5.87 -13.33 -8.28
N ASN A 138 -6.91 -12.63 -7.82
CA ASN A 138 -6.97 -12.03 -6.49
C ASN A 138 -7.47 -13.01 -5.40
N ILE A 139 -7.73 -14.28 -5.77
CA ILE A 139 -8.22 -15.31 -4.87
C ILE A 139 -7.12 -16.34 -4.62
N ALA A 140 -6.71 -16.49 -3.36
CA ALA A 140 -5.63 -17.40 -2.98
C ALA A 140 -6.07 -18.87 -2.94
N ASP A 141 -7.30 -19.15 -2.51
CA ASP A 141 -7.84 -20.52 -2.44
C ASP A 141 -8.08 -21.07 -3.85
N ILE A 142 -7.35 -22.13 -4.22
CA ILE A 142 -7.40 -22.74 -5.57
C ILE A 142 -8.81 -23.24 -5.91
N LYS A 143 -9.50 -23.86 -4.95
CA LYS A 143 -10.85 -24.41 -5.20
C LYS A 143 -11.84 -23.27 -5.45
N GLN A 144 -11.73 -22.20 -4.66
CA GLN A 144 -12.55 -21.01 -4.81
C GLN A 144 -12.23 -20.25 -6.10
N LYS A 145 -10.95 -20.16 -6.47
CA LYS A 145 -10.47 -19.54 -7.72
C LYS A 145 -11.07 -20.21 -8.96
N MET A 146 -11.31 -21.53 -8.92
CA MET A 146 -11.88 -22.29 -10.03
C MET A 146 -13.40 -22.13 -10.16
N VAL A 147 -14.08 -21.57 -9.16
CA VAL A 147 -15.52 -21.30 -9.22
C VAL A 147 -15.77 -20.10 -10.12
N LYS A 148 -16.37 -20.35 -11.27
CA LYS A 148 -16.67 -19.29 -12.24
C LYS A 148 -17.60 -18.23 -11.63
N SER A 149 -17.25 -16.97 -11.82
CA SER A 149 -18.03 -15.81 -11.35
C SER A 149 -18.22 -15.76 -9.81
N THR A 150 -17.27 -16.27 -9.04
CA THR A 150 -17.34 -16.19 -7.59
C THR A 150 -17.05 -14.76 -7.10
N TYR A 151 -17.79 -14.34 -6.08
CA TYR A 151 -17.54 -13.12 -5.31
C TYR A 151 -16.89 -13.41 -3.95
N LEU A 152 -16.60 -14.68 -3.64
CA LEU A 152 -16.02 -15.11 -2.38
C LEU A 152 -14.49 -15.26 -2.46
N GLY A 153 -13.84 -15.21 -1.31
CA GLY A 153 -12.41 -15.55 -1.19
C GLY A 153 -11.42 -14.47 -1.58
N LEU A 154 -11.89 -13.27 -1.93
CA LEU A 154 -11.01 -12.15 -2.25
C LEU A 154 -10.13 -11.80 -1.03
N ASN A 155 -8.83 -11.70 -1.25
CA ASN A 155 -7.91 -11.19 -0.24
C ASN A 155 -7.88 -9.66 -0.31
N THR A 156 -8.11 -9.01 0.81
CA THR A 156 -8.21 -7.55 0.93
C THR A 156 -6.89 -6.85 1.26
N SER A 157 -5.77 -7.60 1.29
CA SER A 157 -4.45 -6.99 1.42
C SER A 157 -4.12 -6.14 0.18
N CYS A 158 -3.58 -4.95 0.39
CA CYS A 158 -3.25 -4.02 -0.70
C CYS A 158 -2.38 -4.67 -1.78
N VAL A 159 -1.38 -5.44 -1.37
CA VAL A 159 -0.41 -6.11 -2.28
C VAL A 159 -1.01 -7.28 -3.08
N THR A 160 -2.25 -7.68 -2.79
CA THR A 160 -2.96 -8.66 -3.62
C THR A 160 -3.30 -8.07 -4.99
N CYS A 161 -3.57 -6.78 -5.06
CA CYS A 161 -4.01 -6.09 -6.28
C CYS A 161 -3.01 -5.02 -6.75
N HIS A 162 -2.18 -4.51 -5.84
CA HIS A 162 -1.22 -3.45 -6.13
C HIS A 162 0.22 -3.97 -6.02
N ASP A 163 1.04 -3.64 -7.00
CA ASP A 163 2.48 -3.88 -6.93
C ASP A 163 3.08 -3.05 -5.79
N ASP A 164 3.88 -3.68 -4.96
CA ASP A 164 4.66 -2.98 -3.96
C ASP A 164 5.84 -2.25 -4.60
N TYR A 165 5.68 -0.94 -4.79
CA TYR A 165 6.73 -0.08 -5.33
C TYR A 165 7.99 -0.04 -4.45
N HIS A 166 7.81 -0.22 -3.14
CA HIS A 166 8.92 -0.20 -2.17
C HIS A 166 9.70 -1.52 -2.11
N GLN A 167 9.27 -2.54 -2.87
CA GLN A 167 9.94 -3.84 -2.98
C GLN A 167 10.31 -4.43 -1.62
N LYS A 168 9.40 -4.37 -0.65
CA LYS A 168 9.52 -4.90 0.73
C LYS A 168 10.56 -4.19 1.60
N THR A 169 11.01 -3.00 1.23
CA THR A 169 11.90 -2.19 2.08
C THR A 169 11.13 -1.43 3.16
N LEU A 170 9.81 -1.36 3.06
CA LEU A 170 8.91 -0.81 4.08
C LEU A 170 7.91 -1.89 4.54
N ASP A 171 7.30 -1.68 5.69
CA ASP A 171 6.26 -2.58 6.19
C ASP A 171 4.98 -2.51 5.35
N ASN A 172 4.10 -3.51 5.51
CA ASN A 172 2.84 -3.59 4.77
C ASN A 172 1.75 -2.66 5.32
N GLY A 173 2.07 -1.74 6.19
CA GLY A 173 1.16 -0.75 6.76
C GLY A 173 0.89 0.42 5.83
N CYS A 174 0.51 0.17 4.57
CA CYS A 174 0.39 1.15 3.49
C CYS A 174 -0.38 2.42 3.88
N ILE A 175 -1.47 2.26 4.65
CA ILE A 175 -2.31 3.38 5.10
C ILE A 175 -1.67 4.27 6.17
N LYS A 176 -0.52 3.89 6.73
CA LYS A 176 0.26 4.78 7.62
C LYS A 176 0.82 5.98 6.85
N CYS A 177 1.02 5.83 5.55
CA CYS A 177 1.62 6.83 4.68
C CYS A 177 0.71 7.26 3.54
N HIS A 178 -0.13 6.34 3.03
CA HIS A 178 -1.03 6.56 1.89
C HIS A 178 -2.49 6.64 2.32
N ASN A 179 -3.33 7.22 1.48
CA ASN A 179 -4.77 7.22 1.65
C ASN A 179 -5.49 6.67 0.42
N PHE A 180 -6.80 6.45 0.53
CA PHE A 180 -7.60 5.89 -0.55
C PHE A 180 -8.04 6.90 -1.61
N GLU A 181 -7.93 8.21 -1.34
CA GLU A 181 -8.35 9.26 -2.28
C GLU A 181 -7.27 9.51 -3.32
N LYS A 182 -6.03 9.70 -2.85
CA LYS A 182 -4.87 9.96 -3.70
C LYS A 182 -3.65 9.22 -3.15
N PHE A 183 -3.29 8.14 -3.82
CA PHE A 183 -2.20 7.29 -3.35
C PHE A 183 -0.81 7.95 -3.42
N LYS A 184 -0.59 8.80 -4.43
CA LYS A 184 0.65 9.59 -4.60
C LYS A 184 0.32 11.07 -4.66
N PRO A 185 1.08 11.93 -3.95
CA PRO A 185 2.12 11.62 -2.97
C PRO A 185 1.56 10.93 -1.72
N ALA A 186 2.42 10.39 -0.86
CA ALA A 186 2.05 9.77 0.43
C ALA A 186 1.64 10.86 1.43
N SER A 187 0.40 11.30 1.36
CA SER A 187 -0.10 12.51 2.05
C SER A 187 -0.19 12.38 3.58
N ALA A 188 -0.24 11.15 4.09
CA ALA A 188 -0.22 10.90 5.53
C ALA A 188 1.20 10.77 6.10
N PHE A 189 2.23 10.74 5.24
CA PHE A 189 3.62 10.68 5.65
C PHE A 189 4.10 12.05 6.13
N ASN A 190 4.84 12.07 7.23
CA ASN A 190 5.41 13.28 7.80
C ASN A 190 6.84 13.00 8.26
N HIS A 191 7.81 13.65 7.62
CA HIS A 191 9.23 13.54 7.96
C HIS A 191 9.56 13.95 9.41
N ASN A 192 8.77 14.83 10.01
CA ASN A 192 8.98 15.23 11.42
C ASN A 192 8.72 14.08 12.42
N LYS A 193 8.11 12.99 11.95
CA LYS A 193 7.93 11.76 12.74
C LYS A 193 9.02 10.70 12.47
N THR A 194 10.04 11.05 11.68
CA THR A 194 11.17 10.18 11.37
C THR A 194 12.41 10.62 12.15
N ASN A 195 13.47 9.82 12.08
CA ASN A 195 14.77 10.16 12.71
C ASN A 195 15.50 11.32 12.03
N PHE A 196 15.01 11.80 10.87
CA PHE A 196 15.55 12.95 10.15
C PHE A 196 14.42 13.93 9.81
N ALA A 197 14.13 14.83 10.73
CA ALA A 197 13.19 15.91 10.49
C ALA A 197 13.74 16.89 9.44
N LEU A 198 12.90 17.28 8.46
CA LEU A 198 13.31 18.27 7.45
C LEU A 198 13.20 19.67 8.01
N THR A 199 14.35 20.33 8.19
CA THR A 199 14.45 21.71 8.69
C THR A 199 15.25 22.58 7.73
N GLY A 200 14.99 23.89 7.75
CA GLY A 200 15.71 24.86 6.95
C GLY A 200 15.66 24.56 5.44
N GLY A 201 16.84 24.55 4.81
CA GLY A 201 16.98 24.23 3.39
C GLY A 201 16.44 22.86 3.01
N HIS A 202 16.55 21.85 3.90
CA HIS A 202 16.08 20.50 3.62
C HIS A 202 14.54 20.41 3.49
N ALA A 203 13.79 21.32 4.10
CA ALA A 203 12.33 21.34 3.98
C ALA A 203 11.84 21.73 2.57
N LYS A 204 12.72 22.25 1.72
CA LYS A 204 12.40 22.78 0.39
C LYS A 204 12.92 21.90 -0.76
N VAL A 205 13.60 20.79 -0.45
CA VAL A 205 14.17 19.92 -1.49
C VAL A 205 13.17 18.85 -1.93
N ASP A 206 13.25 18.45 -3.20
CA ASP A 206 12.44 17.37 -3.73
C ASP A 206 12.84 16.02 -3.12
N CYS A 207 11.87 15.12 -3.00
CA CYS A 207 12.07 13.79 -2.41
C CYS A 207 13.24 13.02 -3.05
N ASN A 208 13.41 13.13 -4.37
CA ASN A 208 14.43 12.41 -5.14
C ASN A 208 15.86 12.96 -4.92
N GLN A 209 16.01 14.10 -4.29
CA GLN A 209 17.35 14.60 -3.93
C GLN A 209 18.00 13.70 -2.88
N CYS A 210 17.22 13.20 -1.95
CA CYS A 210 17.66 12.29 -0.89
C CYS A 210 17.33 10.83 -1.23
N HIS A 211 16.10 10.58 -1.70
CA HIS A 211 15.59 9.26 -2.06
C HIS A 211 15.83 9.00 -3.54
N LYS A 212 17.02 8.51 -3.88
CA LYS A 212 17.42 8.29 -5.28
C LYS A 212 16.55 7.24 -5.95
N ILE A 213 16.29 7.46 -7.24
CA ILE A 213 15.59 6.49 -8.09
C ILE A 213 16.63 5.66 -8.80
N GLU A 214 16.50 4.35 -8.69
CA GLU A 214 17.38 3.37 -9.33
C GLU A 214 16.57 2.24 -10.00
N MET A 215 17.22 1.41 -10.77
CA MET A 215 16.63 0.18 -11.30
C MET A 215 16.94 -0.98 -10.36
N ARG A 216 15.90 -1.62 -9.82
CA ARG A 216 16.01 -2.78 -8.95
C ARG A 216 15.05 -3.86 -9.42
N ASN A 217 15.56 -5.09 -9.63
CA ASN A 217 14.77 -6.20 -10.15
C ASN A 217 14.02 -5.87 -11.47
N GLY A 218 14.65 -5.10 -12.36
CA GLY A 218 14.07 -4.68 -13.64
C GLY A 218 12.95 -3.63 -13.55
N LYS A 219 12.68 -3.10 -12.35
CA LYS A 219 11.65 -2.06 -12.12
C LYS A 219 12.27 -0.81 -11.51
N LYS A 220 11.67 0.35 -11.77
CA LYS A 220 12.04 1.59 -11.08
C LYS A 220 11.78 1.42 -9.59
N PHE A 221 12.77 1.73 -8.79
CA PHE A 221 12.74 1.67 -7.34
C PHE A 221 13.24 3.00 -6.78
N GLN A 222 12.58 3.52 -5.76
CA GLN A 222 13.04 4.69 -5.02
C GLN A 222 13.26 4.29 -3.56
N GLN A 223 14.50 4.47 -3.09
CA GLN A 223 14.89 4.07 -1.76
C GLN A 223 14.37 5.07 -0.72
N PHE A 224 13.38 4.65 0.06
CA PHE A 224 12.83 5.46 1.16
C PHE A 224 13.34 5.05 2.54
N ALA A 225 13.78 3.80 2.70
CA ALA A 225 14.41 3.29 3.92
C ALA A 225 15.94 3.31 3.80
N ASP A 226 16.62 3.27 4.94
CA ASP A 226 18.08 3.11 5.04
C ASP A 226 18.91 4.19 4.31
N VAL A 227 18.35 5.38 4.12
CA VAL A 227 19.12 6.53 3.63
C VAL A 227 20.09 6.95 4.74
N PRO A 228 21.41 7.02 4.48
CA PRO A 228 22.36 7.44 5.49
C PRO A 228 22.18 8.94 5.83
N PHE A 229 22.04 9.25 7.12
CA PHE A 229 21.77 10.62 7.60
C PHE A 229 22.47 10.96 8.92
N LYS A 230 23.37 10.10 9.40
CA LYS A 230 23.98 10.25 10.74
C LYS A 230 24.77 11.54 10.90
N ASN A 231 25.39 11.99 9.84
CA ASN A 231 26.16 13.24 9.81
C ASN A 231 26.00 13.95 8.45
N CYS A 232 26.43 15.19 8.38
CA CYS A 232 26.29 15.99 7.17
C CYS A 232 27.10 15.42 5.99
N ASN A 233 28.25 14.82 6.26
CA ASN A 233 29.13 14.23 5.25
C ASN A 233 28.52 12.99 4.56
N SER A 234 27.45 12.42 5.13
CA SER A 234 26.74 11.33 4.47
C SER A 234 26.15 11.75 3.12
N CYS A 235 25.87 13.04 2.94
CA CYS A 235 25.26 13.60 1.73
C CYS A 235 26.02 14.79 1.15
N HIS A 236 26.71 15.57 2.00
CA HIS A 236 27.43 16.77 1.60
C HIS A 236 28.93 16.51 1.54
N LYS A 237 29.56 16.96 0.45
CA LYS A 237 31.03 16.96 0.38
C LYS A 237 31.55 18.02 1.34
N ASP A 238 32.50 17.64 2.18
CA ASP A 238 33.18 18.57 3.06
C ASP A 238 34.17 19.42 2.26
N PRO A 239 33.95 20.75 2.14
CA PRO A 239 34.88 21.62 1.45
C PRO A 239 36.17 21.84 2.27
N HIS A 240 36.13 21.60 3.58
CA HIS A 240 37.26 21.80 4.48
C HIS A 240 38.19 20.58 4.58
N GLN A 241 37.90 19.50 3.85
CA GLN A 241 38.74 18.29 3.76
C GLN A 241 39.04 17.63 5.11
N GLY A 242 38.13 17.79 6.10
CA GLY A 242 38.23 17.18 7.42
C GLY A 242 38.97 18.05 8.45
N GLU A 243 39.53 19.21 8.07
CA GLU A 243 40.35 20.04 8.98
C GLU A 243 39.62 20.56 10.20
N PHE A 244 38.28 20.76 10.10
CA PHE A 244 37.45 21.24 11.20
C PHE A 244 36.62 20.14 11.87
N GLY A 245 36.92 18.87 11.56
CA GLY A 245 36.20 17.72 12.10
C GLY A 245 34.81 17.54 11.50
N THR A 246 33.99 16.77 12.19
CA THR A 246 32.67 16.33 11.66
C THR A 246 31.46 17.03 12.30
N ASP A 247 31.68 17.90 13.28
CA ASP A 247 30.62 18.69 13.92
C ASP A 247 30.29 19.95 13.14
N CYS A 248 29.74 19.80 11.95
CA CYS A 248 29.38 20.91 11.08
C CYS A 248 28.37 21.87 11.73
N LYS A 249 27.54 21.36 12.67
CA LYS A 249 26.50 22.15 13.35
C LYS A 249 27.07 23.17 14.33
N SER A 250 28.32 23.04 14.78
CA SER A 250 28.97 24.05 15.63
C SER A 250 29.09 25.39 14.90
N CYS A 251 29.29 25.36 13.59
CA CYS A 251 29.51 26.58 12.78
C CYS A 251 28.33 26.85 11.82
N HIS A 252 27.70 25.82 11.26
CA HIS A 252 26.66 25.96 10.25
C HIS A 252 25.25 25.66 10.79
N SER A 253 24.24 26.18 10.11
CA SER A 253 22.84 25.87 10.37
C SER A 253 22.19 25.20 9.15
N THR A 254 21.06 24.52 9.35
CA THR A 254 20.28 23.96 8.25
C THR A 254 19.55 25.02 7.42
N GLU A 255 19.44 26.26 7.90
CA GLU A 255 18.83 27.37 7.15
C GLU A 255 19.73 27.84 6.00
N SER A 256 21.03 27.91 6.22
CA SER A 256 22.00 28.26 5.20
C SER A 256 23.38 27.72 5.57
N PHE A 257 23.86 26.77 4.78
CA PHE A 257 25.19 26.23 4.97
C PHE A 257 26.28 27.22 4.54
N ALA A 258 25.98 28.17 3.65
CA ALA A 258 26.88 29.19 3.19
C ALA A 258 27.11 30.33 4.21
N LYS A 259 26.22 30.43 5.23
CA LYS A 259 26.35 31.42 6.30
C LYS A 259 26.67 30.71 7.61
N MET A 260 27.71 31.15 8.28
CA MET A 260 27.97 30.70 9.63
C MET A 260 26.89 31.24 10.57
N LYS A 261 26.59 30.52 11.65
CA LYS A 261 25.66 30.96 12.71
C LYS A 261 26.07 32.28 13.34
N SER A 262 27.36 32.44 13.52
CA SER A 262 28.01 33.68 14.04
C SER A 262 29.48 33.63 13.68
N THR A 263 30.05 34.76 13.34
CA THR A 263 31.52 34.92 13.21
C THR A 263 32.24 34.71 14.54
N SER A 264 31.53 34.91 15.66
CA SER A 264 32.04 34.60 17.00
C SER A 264 32.03 33.10 17.33
N ALA A 265 31.38 32.27 16.52
CA ALA A 265 31.39 30.82 16.72
C ALA A 265 32.71 30.17 16.31
N PHE A 266 33.52 30.84 15.49
CA PHE A 266 34.83 30.35 15.08
C PHE A 266 35.95 31.05 15.89
N ASN A 267 36.70 30.28 16.64
CA ASN A 267 37.79 30.78 17.46
C ASN A 267 39.12 30.64 16.71
N HIS A 268 39.64 31.76 16.20
CA HIS A 268 40.94 31.82 15.50
C HIS A 268 42.11 31.45 16.38
N SER A 269 42.03 31.54 17.71
CA SER A 269 43.12 31.10 18.59
C SER A 269 43.43 29.61 18.44
N LEU A 270 42.48 28.81 17.91
CA LEU A 270 42.67 27.39 17.61
C LEU A 270 43.40 27.13 16.28
N THR A 271 43.65 28.16 15.47
CA THR A 271 44.23 28.03 14.11
C THR A 271 45.70 28.41 14.03
N GLY A 272 46.31 28.83 15.14
CA GLY A 272 47.68 29.35 15.16
C GLY A 272 47.82 30.81 14.69
N PHE A 273 46.68 31.47 14.33
CA PHE A 273 46.65 32.92 14.07
C PHE A 273 45.52 33.56 14.86
N GLU A 274 45.81 33.99 16.06
CA GLU A 274 44.86 34.71 16.90
C GLU A 274 44.59 36.11 16.31
N LEU A 275 43.29 36.45 16.21
CA LEU A 275 42.90 37.79 15.78
C LEU A 275 43.07 38.78 16.94
N GLU A 276 43.95 39.77 16.77
CA GLU A 276 44.20 40.81 17.73
C GLU A 276 43.87 42.18 17.13
N GLY A 277 43.61 43.16 17.97
CA GLY A 277 43.41 44.54 17.55
C GLY A 277 42.34 44.70 16.47
N LYS A 278 42.65 45.36 15.38
CA LYS A 278 41.78 45.60 14.24
C LYS A 278 41.41 44.35 13.46
N HIS A 279 42.21 43.29 13.53
CA HIS A 279 41.88 42.02 12.84
C HIS A 279 40.61 41.36 13.40
N LYS A 280 40.25 41.62 14.68
CA LYS A 280 38.99 41.12 15.29
C LYS A 280 37.73 41.60 14.60
N SER A 281 37.80 42.75 13.94
CA SER A 281 36.65 43.41 13.32
C SER A 281 36.56 43.21 11.80
N LEU A 282 37.49 42.45 11.20
CA LEU A 282 37.50 42.20 9.77
C LEU A 282 36.53 41.10 9.39
N ASP A 283 35.89 41.24 8.20
CA ASP A 283 35.13 40.17 7.61
C ASP A 283 36.04 39.02 7.15
N CYS A 284 35.54 37.79 7.25
CA CYS A 284 36.26 36.57 6.83
C CYS A 284 36.91 36.71 5.46
N LYS A 285 36.20 37.32 4.50
CA LYS A 285 36.65 37.53 3.12
C LYS A 285 37.81 38.51 2.95
N GLN A 286 38.09 39.31 3.93
CA GLN A 286 39.23 40.26 3.88
C GLN A 286 40.56 39.53 4.06
N CYS A 287 40.55 38.37 4.71
CA CYS A 287 41.72 37.52 4.89
C CYS A 287 41.63 36.25 4.03
N HIS A 288 40.46 35.67 3.95
CA HIS A 288 40.17 34.47 3.15
C HIS A 288 39.53 34.88 1.81
N ASP A 289 40.32 35.58 0.97
CA ASP A 289 39.89 35.96 -0.36
C ASP A 289 40.42 35.00 -1.41
N ASN A 290 39.69 34.84 -2.51
CA ASN A 290 40.06 33.98 -3.65
C ASN A 290 41.18 34.59 -4.52
N ARG A 291 42.27 35.07 -3.96
CA ARG A 291 43.36 35.66 -4.76
C ARG A 291 44.14 34.68 -5.65
N ALA A 292 43.95 33.40 -5.46
CA ALA A 292 44.66 32.37 -6.21
C ALA A 292 43.91 31.82 -7.44
N GLY A 293 42.95 32.54 -8.00
CA GLY A 293 42.45 32.27 -9.38
C GLY A 293 41.56 31.03 -9.55
N THR A 294 41.13 30.36 -8.49
CA THR A 294 40.21 29.19 -8.58
C THR A 294 38.86 29.54 -7.99
N LYS A 295 37.91 29.83 -8.89
CA LYS A 295 36.47 29.92 -8.51
C LYS A 295 36.06 28.67 -7.77
N GLY A 296 35.77 28.75 -6.47
CA GLY A 296 35.04 27.74 -5.72
C GLY A 296 35.86 26.71 -4.93
N ASP A 297 37.22 26.78 -4.91
CA ASP A 297 37.99 25.92 -4.04
C ASP A 297 38.28 26.64 -2.70
N TYR A 298 37.68 26.14 -1.63
CA TYR A 298 37.95 26.56 -0.24
C TYR A 298 39.31 26.10 0.29
N LYS A 299 40.32 25.96 -0.58
CA LYS A 299 41.69 25.57 -0.22
C LYS A 299 42.42 26.58 0.67
N GLU A 300 41.83 27.76 0.87
CA GLU A 300 42.42 28.86 1.59
C GLU A 300 42.24 28.80 3.11
N PHE A 301 41.54 27.79 3.60
CA PHE A 301 41.45 27.53 5.04
C PHE A 301 42.54 26.56 5.56
N GLU A 302 43.54 26.23 4.74
CA GLU A 302 44.62 25.33 5.13
C GLU A 302 45.43 25.90 6.29
N LYS A 303 45.58 25.13 7.36
CA LYS A 303 46.35 25.42 8.56
C LYS A 303 47.88 25.64 8.33
N SER A 304 48.36 25.43 7.12
CA SER A 304 49.75 25.02 6.89
C SER A 304 50.73 26.12 6.57
N LYS A 305 50.36 27.39 6.51
CA LYS A 305 51.34 28.44 6.22
C LYS A 305 51.56 29.34 7.42
N PRO A 306 52.81 29.51 7.87
CA PRO A 306 53.10 30.48 8.87
C PRO A 306 52.76 31.89 8.32
N ILE A 307 51.73 32.49 8.89
CA ILE A 307 51.27 33.82 8.51
C ILE A 307 52.10 34.83 9.27
N ASN A 308 52.90 35.59 8.56
CA ASN A 308 53.59 36.77 9.11
C ASN A 308 52.96 38.05 8.57
N CYS A 309 53.25 39.18 9.17
CA CYS A 309 52.64 40.45 8.77
C CYS A 309 52.85 40.80 7.30
N LEU A 310 53.98 40.44 6.73
CA LEU A 310 54.32 40.70 5.31
C LEU A 310 53.56 39.85 4.30
N THR A 311 52.89 38.81 4.77
CA THR A 311 52.03 38.01 3.90
C THR A 311 50.87 38.84 3.34
N CYS A 312 50.38 39.80 4.14
CA CYS A 312 49.25 40.65 3.77
C CYS A 312 49.59 42.15 3.74
N HIS A 313 50.56 42.59 4.53
CA HIS A 313 50.95 43.99 4.62
C HIS A 313 52.22 44.26 3.87
N LYS A 314 52.30 45.42 3.19
CA LYS A 314 53.52 45.88 2.55
C LYS A 314 54.37 46.57 3.60
N ASP A 315 55.59 46.16 3.68
CA ASP A 315 56.60 46.89 4.53
C ASP A 315 56.83 48.29 3.97
N VAL A 316 56.32 49.27 4.67
CA VAL A 316 56.53 50.70 4.35
C VAL A 316 57.93 51.23 4.71
N HIS A 317 58.66 50.48 5.56
CA HIS A 317 59.98 50.85 6.00
C HIS A 317 61.08 50.35 5.03
N ASN A 318 60.71 49.62 3.99
CA ASN A 318 61.61 49.07 2.94
C ASN A 318 62.83 48.32 3.54
N GLY A 319 62.58 47.46 4.55
CA GLY A 319 63.59 46.62 5.18
C GLY A 319 64.56 47.34 6.08
N LYS A 320 64.35 48.61 6.39
CA LYS A 320 65.26 49.41 7.25
C LYS A 320 65.04 49.17 8.74
N LEU A 321 63.93 48.54 9.11
CA LEU A 321 63.59 48.19 10.49
C LEU A 321 63.51 46.70 10.67
N SER A 322 63.40 46.20 11.88
CA SER A 322 63.25 44.81 12.21
C SER A 322 62.04 44.24 11.53
N THR A 323 62.13 42.94 11.16
CA THR A 323 61.01 42.18 10.67
C THR A 323 60.01 41.72 11.76
N ASP A 324 60.36 41.96 13.02
CA ASP A 324 59.44 41.79 14.16
C ASP A 324 58.53 43.03 14.29
N CYS A 325 57.49 43.03 13.47
CA CYS A 325 56.53 44.12 13.39
C CYS A 325 55.78 44.34 14.73
N LYS A 326 55.59 43.27 15.50
CA LYS A 326 54.86 43.30 16.78
C LYS A 326 55.67 44.09 17.90
N SER A 327 56.97 44.24 17.71
CA SER A 327 57.77 45.03 18.65
C SER A 327 57.40 46.52 18.67
N CYS A 328 56.80 47.03 17.61
CA CYS A 328 56.40 48.44 17.49
C CYS A 328 54.93 48.65 17.17
N HIS A 329 54.25 47.63 16.56
CA HIS A 329 52.86 47.71 16.17
C HIS A 329 52.00 46.74 16.99
N THR A 330 50.83 47.20 17.46
CA THR A 330 49.83 46.41 18.24
C THR A 330 48.53 46.25 17.53
#